data_01e4b75bfd999de623cad27d48dc5916
#
_entry.id   01e4b75bfd999de623cad27d48dc5916
#
_cell.length_a   1.000
_cell.length_b   1.000
_cell.length_c   1.000
_cell.angle_alpha   90.00
_cell.angle_beta   90.00
_cell.angle_gamma   90.00
#
_symmetry.space_group_name_H-M   'P 1'
#
loop_
_entity.id
_entity.type
_entity.pdbx_description
1 polymer ?
#
loop_
_entity_poly.entity_id
_entity_poly.type
_entity_poly.pdbx_seq_one_letter_code
_entity_poly.pdbx_strand_id
1 'polypeptide(L)'
;FEMDALSHGLSSTSTYDSSPASTMGEAVGMISLVEFISNAELDYIDLSRLGITGHSMGGIATRVTYEHFGALETAALEAARLPESDGGEEITDAEFEYAESLNVISAAFFQSALPMPDVGAYGNYYRNAGINYTYYDEGNYTTSNGDGDLTDAPEALAFINSMLGEENAIDTVEIGKYYGSVEDNNLRVVYNVKTTHTFEYMTPASATCLIDFFTDCLSLDTDLSSSNLIFMYRFLFSTIGLIGLGLLITSFVYALLRTKFFGTICVRVPEPKAVLKSSSDKAVFWGSWLVIIVITIFCLVPVIRLDAKIFPVVAGMGYAKVYTSTNVNSFAIWCVFIALVSLVLFLINYNVRLKKQGWSIDDLGLKIGGKNILKSLLLAACVYTIFYVIVFAANFIFHFDFRIWNMSAKVFIADKLVMFIEYLPWFMFFMVIQSLVTNTSNRIAGQKHNLLINVIGNTLGLLIIGVFAYTYLFTTGVSFPAWASAWDRVAQVFPFMLYTLATIIISRRCFEKTGSIWTGAFVNSFIVTMMLVTNTSNFYLLG
;
A
#
# COMPACT_ATOMS: atom_id res chain seq x y z
N PHE A 1 -4.78 -13.03 16.77
CA PHE A 1 -4.86 -11.56 16.81
C PHE A 1 -4.20 -10.96 15.58
N GLU A 2 -4.86 -9.98 14.98
CA GLU A 2 -4.30 -9.14 13.92
C GLU A 2 -4.28 -7.71 14.45
N MET A 3 -3.14 -7.05 14.36
CA MET A 3 -2.95 -5.69 14.84
C MET A 3 -2.64 -4.77 13.67
N ASP A 4 -3.28 -3.61 13.60
CA ASP A 4 -2.78 -2.51 12.79
C ASP A 4 -1.50 -1.97 13.45
N ALA A 5 -0.39 -1.98 12.73
CA ALA A 5 0.87 -1.42 13.22
C ALA A 5 0.71 0.05 13.62
N LEU A 6 1.53 0.52 14.55
CA LEU A 6 1.55 1.93 14.94
C LEU A 6 1.64 2.84 13.71
N SER A 7 0.90 3.92 13.70
CA SER A 7 0.77 4.85 12.57
C SER A 7 0.10 4.27 11.31
N HIS A 8 -0.48 3.08 11.39
CA HIS A 8 -1.18 2.43 10.29
C HIS A 8 -2.64 2.13 10.67
N GLY A 9 -3.47 1.90 9.65
CA GLY A 9 -4.87 1.49 9.83
C GLY A 9 -5.65 2.37 10.81
N LEU A 10 -6.15 1.75 11.87
CA LEU A 10 -6.87 2.39 12.97
C LEU A 10 -6.00 2.63 14.21
N SER A 11 -4.73 2.20 14.20
CA SER A 11 -3.80 2.44 15.31
C SER A 11 -3.36 3.89 15.37
N SER A 12 -3.11 4.37 16.61
CA SER A 12 -2.52 5.68 16.86
C SER A 12 -1.06 5.74 16.41
N THR A 13 -0.48 6.92 16.47
CA THR A 13 0.97 7.12 16.32
C THR A 13 1.71 6.58 17.54
N SER A 14 3.04 6.38 17.40
CA SER A 14 3.90 5.97 18.51
C SER A 14 3.76 6.92 19.71
N THR A 15 3.87 6.37 20.93
CA THR A 15 3.80 7.12 22.17
C THR A 15 5.07 7.94 22.45
N TYR A 16 6.21 7.58 21.83
CA TYR A 16 7.49 8.28 22.06
C TYR A 16 7.68 9.41 21.06
N ASP A 17 7.76 9.06 19.82
CA ASP A 17 7.76 9.98 18.69
C ASP A 17 7.24 9.23 17.46
N SER A 18 7.00 9.91 16.36
CA SER A 18 6.52 9.29 15.14
C SER A 18 7.66 9.00 14.16
N SER A 19 8.90 8.96 14.62
CA SER A 19 10.04 8.62 13.75
C SER A 19 10.03 7.14 13.36
N PRO A 20 10.54 6.76 12.17
CA PRO A 20 10.67 5.36 11.82
C PRO A 20 11.54 4.58 12.81
N ALA A 21 12.60 5.20 13.32
CA ALA A 21 13.52 4.55 14.25
C ALA A 21 12.83 4.21 15.57
N SER A 22 12.07 5.14 16.15
CA SER A 22 11.28 4.90 17.36
C SER A 22 10.19 3.86 17.13
N THR A 23 9.41 4.01 16.07
CA THR A 23 8.35 3.06 15.73
C THR A 23 8.88 1.66 15.52
N MET A 24 10.06 1.49 14.91
CA MET A 24 10.70 0.19 14.74
C MET A 24 11.28 -0.35 16.05
N GLY A 25 11.79 0.51 16.94
CA GLY A 25 12.22 0.11 18.28
C GLY A 25 11.09 -0.44 19.15
N GLU A 26 9.86 0.04 18.93
CA GLU A 26 8.64 -0.50 19.54
C GLU A 26 8.10 -1.75 18.78
N ALA A 27 8.84 -2.28 17.82
CA ALA A 27 8.37 -3.32 16.88
C ALA A 27 6.98 -2.98 16.31
N VAL A 28 6.77 -1.71 15.94
CA VAL A 28 5.50 -1.13 15.48
C VAL A 28 4.29 -1.47 16.38
N GLY A 29 4.54 -1.72 17.66
CA GLY A 29 3.54 -2.09 18.68
C GLY A 29 3.39 -3.59 18.94
N MET A 30 4.15 -4.46 18.28
CA MET A 30 4.03 -5.91 18.47
C MET A 30 4.49 -6.36 19.86
N ILE A 31 5.57 -5.77 20.41
CA ILE A 31 6.02 -6.06 21.78
C ILE A 31 4.87 -5.78 22.76
N SER A 32 4.29 -4.59 22.72
CA SER A 32 3.18 -4.22 23.60
C SER A 32 1.93 -5.10 23.43
N LEU A 33 1.67 -5.59 22.21
CA LEU A 33 0.58 -6.55 21.98
C LEU A 33 0.86 -7.89 22.64
N VAL A 34 2.08 -8.42 22.53
CA VAL A 34 2.48 -9.68 23.17
C VAL A 34 2.41 -9.54 24.68
N GLU A 35 2.94 -8.45 25.26
CA GLU A 35 2.84 -8.16 26.69
C GLU A 35 1.38 -8.06 27.16
N PHE A 36 0.52 -7.38 26.40
CA PHE A 36 -0.91 -7.28 26.69
C PHE A 36 -1.56 -8.67 26.71
N ILE A 37 -1.35 -9.48 25.67
CA ILE A 37 -1.91 -10.84 25.57
C ILE A 37 -1.44 -11.71 26.74
N SER A 38 -0.16 -11.65 27.09
CA SER A 38 0.43 -12.45 28.16
C SER A 38 -0.12 -12.08 29.56
N ASN A 39 -0.52 -10.82 29.76
CA ASN A 39 -1.00 -10.32 31.04
C ASN A 39 -2.53 -10.20 31.14
N ALA A 40 -3.26 -10.37 30.05
CA ALA A 40 -4.71 -10.09 30.03
C ALA A 40 -5.60 -11.23 30.55
N GLU A 41 -5.01 -12.36 31.02
CA GLU A 41 -5.73 -13.54 31.55
C GLU A 41 -6.90 -13.97 30.64
N LEU A 42 -6.65 -14.01 29.30
CA LEU A 42 -7.66 -14.39 28.32
C LEU A 42 -7.74 -15.92 28.24
N ASP A 43 -8.80 -16.51 28.80
CA ASP A 43 -9.03 -17.94 28.94
C ASP A 43 -9.17 -18.73 27.62
N TYR A 44 -9.29 -18.01 26.49
CA TYR A 44 -9.33 -18.60 25.15
C TYR A 44 -7.97 -18.55 24.41
N ILE A 45 -6.90 -18.12 25.09
CA ILE A 45 -5.54 -18.08 24.54
C ILE A 45 -4.66 -19.09 25.26
N ASP A 46 -3.97 -19.91 24.49
CA ASP A 46 -2.93 -20.80 24.98
C ASP A 46 -1.57 -20.11 24.92
N LEU A 47 -1.11 -19.56 26.02
CA LEU A 47 0.18 -18.85 26.09
C LEU A 47 1.39 -19.79 25.94
N SER A 48 1.23 -21.09 26.12
CA SER A 48 2.30 -22.06 25.88
C SER A 48 2.57 -22.29 24.38
N ARG A 49 1.70 -21.78 23.50
CA ARG A 49 1.79 -21.95 22.05
C ARG A 49 1.60 -20.64 21.31
N LEU A 50 2.36 -19.62 21.70
CA LEU A 50 2.28 -18.29 21.10
C LEU A 50 3.24 -18.15 19.91
N GLY A 51 2.68 -18.04 18.71
CA GLY A 51 3.41 -17.77 17.49
C GLY A 51 3.28 -16.30 17.03
N ILE A 52 4.35 -15.73 16.49
CA ILE A 52 4.35 -14.37 15.93
C ILE A 52 4.79 -14.36 14.47
N THR A 53 4.17 -13.50 13.67
CA THR A 53 4.52 -13.30 12.25
C THR A 53 4.15 -11.92 11.76
N GLY A 54 4.79 -11.49 10.68
CA GLY A 54 4.47 -10.26 9.98
C GLY A 54 5.22 -10.18 8.65
N HIS A 55 4.72 -9.34 7.74
CA HIS A 55 5.27 -9.16 6.40
C HIS A 55 6.02 -7.84 6.28
N SER A 56 7.18 -7.84 5.63
CA SER A 56 8.00 -6.65 5.36
C SER A 56 8.37 -5.92 6.66
N MET A 57 7.92 -4.70 6.87
CA MET A 57 8.10 -3.98 8.14
C MET A 57 7.54 -4.78 9.33
N GLY A 58 6.43 -5.52 9.14
CA GLY A 58 5.90 -6.45 10.13
C GLY A 58 6.81 -7.65 10.37
N GLY A 59 7.54 -8.12 9.34
CA GLY A 59 8.57 -9.15 9.47
C GLY A 59 9.76 -8.68 10.31
N ILE A 60 10.20 -7.43 10.12
CA ILE A 60 11.22 -6.79 10.97
C ILE A 60 10.69 -6.65 12.41
N ALA A 61 9.42 -6.24 12.58
CA ALA A 61 8.79 -6.17 13.89
C ALA A 61 8.72 -7.52 14.59
N THR A 62 8.40 -8.60 13.84
CA THR A 62 8.43 -9.97 14.34
C THR A 62 9.83 -10.32 14.85
N ARG A 63 10.87 -9.98 14.10
CA ARG A 63 12.26 -10.21 14.51
C ARG A 63 12.60 -9.43 15.78
N VAL A 64 12.33 -8.12 15.81
CA VAL A 64 12.60 -7.27 16.99
C VAL A 64 11.86 -7.79 18.23
N THR A 65 10.61 -8.20 18.09
CA THR A 65 9.84 -8.79 19.20
C THR A 65 10.44 -10.12 19.67
N TYR A 66 10.81 -10.98 18.75
CA TYR A 66 11.44 -12.26 19.05
C TYR A 66 12.78 -12.07 19.77
N GLU A 67 13.63 -11.16 19.30
CA GLU A 67 14.90 -10.79 19.93
C GLU A 67 14.68 -10.18 21.33
N HIS A 68 13.63 -9.35 21.50
CA HIS A 68 13.31 -8.72 22.79
C HIS A 68 13.03 -9.78 23.88
N PHE A 69 12.10 -10.70 23.61
CA PHE A 69 11.74 -11.73 24.60
C PHE A 69 12.87 -12.76 24.81
N GLY A 70 13.63 -13.09 23.76
CA GLY A 70 14.82 -13.93 23.88
C GLY A 70 15.93 -13.27 24.71
N ALA A 71 16.10 -11.96 24.60
CA ALA A 71 17.06 -11.22 25.42
C ALA A 71 16.68 -11.19 26.91
N LEU A 72 15.38 -11.13 27.24
CA LEU A 72 14.92 -11.22 28.64
C LEU A 72 15.28 -12.57 29.26
N GLU A 73 15.03 -13.67 28.54
CA GLU A 73 15.39 -15.02 28.96
C GLU A 73 16.91 -15.14 29.18
N THR A 74 17.70 -14.69 28.22
CA THR A 74 19.17 -14.74 28.30
C THR A 74 19.71 -13.95 29.49
N ALA A 75 19.22 -12.72 29.67
CA ALA A 75 19.65 -11.88 30.79
C ALA A 75 19.34 -12.51 32.15
N ALA A 76 18.21 -13.20 32.28
CA ALA A 76 17.85 -13.93 33.48
C ALA A 76 18.78 -15.13 33.73
N LEU A 77 19.09 -15.90 32.68
CA LEU A 77 20.06 -17.01 32.76
C LEU A 77 21.47 -16.53 33.11
N GLU A 78 21.91 -15.43 32.51
CA GLU A 78 23.21 -14.84 32.83
C GLU A 78 23.29 -14.31 34.25
N ALA A 79 22.18 -13.71 34.75
CA ALA A 79 22.12 -13.21 36.12
C ALA A 79 22.10 -14.35 37.16
N ALA A 80 21.55 -15.52 36.81
CA ALA A 80 21.54 -16.72 37.67
C ALA A 80 22.91 -17.44 37.72
N ARG A 81 23.79 -17.21 36.72
CA ARG A 81 25.15 -17.78 36.73
C ARG A 81 26.02 -17.03 37.71
N LEU A 82 26.48 -17.74 38.75
CA LEU A 82 27.49 -17.17 39.64
C LEU A 82 28.85 -17.10 38.92
N PRO A 83 29.67 -16.05 39.21
CA PRO A 83 31.02 -15.96 38.67
C PRO A 83 31.85 -17.19 39.05
N GLU A 84 32.70 -17.66 38.14
CA GLU A 84 33.65 -18.77 38.42
C GLU A 84 34.50 -18.52 39.67
N SER A 85 34.73 -17.25 40.06
CA SER A 85 35.42 -16.84 41.28
C SER A 85 34.71 -17.27 42.58
N ASP A 86 33.40 -17.52 42.52
CA ASP A 86 32.56 -17.85 43.68
C ASP A 86 32.13 -19.32 43.73
N GLY A 87 32.82 -20.20 42.96
CA GLY A 87 32.64 -21.63 42.98
C GLY A 87 31.71 -22.23 41.93
N GLY A 88 31.13 -21.39 41.02
CA GLY A 88 30.36 -21.80 39.85
C GLY A 88 29.22 -22.76 40.19
N GLU A 89 28.16 -22.32 40.84
CA GLU A 89 26.95 -23.15 41.01
C GLU A 89 26.23 -23.28 39.65
N GLU A 90 25.80 -24.48 39.35
CA GLU A 90 24.91 -24.75 38.21
C GLU A 90 23.58 -24.01 38.43
N ILE A 91 23.02 -23.45 37.38
CA ILE A 91 21.69 -22.81 37.38
C ILE A 91 20.68 -23.85 37.92
N THR A 92 19.90 -23.48 38.91
CA THR A 92 18.86 -24.32 39.44
C THR A 92 17.68 -24.48 38.49
N ASP A 93 16.94 -25.59 38.59
CA ASP A 93 15.73 -25.82 37.77
C ASP A 93 14.72 -24.66 37.89
N ALA A 94 14.57 -24.08 39.08
CA ALA A 94 13.66 -22.97 39.34
C ALA A 94 14.12 -21.65 38.65
N GLU A 95 15.43 -21.39 38.59
CA GLU A 95 15.98 -20.24 37.86
C GLU A 95 15.87 -20.43 36.36
N PHE A 96 16.05 -21.66 35.90
CA PHE A 96 15.84 -21.99 34.50
C PHE A 96 14.37 -21.82 34.10
N GLU A 97 13.42 -22.38 34.84
CA GLU A 97 11.99 -22.23 34.62
C GLU A 97 11.55 -20.75 34.67
N TYR A 98 12.12 -19.98 35.59
CA TYR A 98 11.86 -18.52 35.64
C TYR A 98 12.36 -17.81 34.39
N ALA A 99 13.58 -18.05 33.97
CA ALA A 99 14.15 -17.45 32.77
C ALA A 99 13.33 -17.83 31.53
N GLU A 100 12.99 -19.10 31.38
CA GLU A 100 12.17 -19.58 30.26
C GLU A 100 10.78 -18.93 30.24
N SER A 101 10.19 -18.67 31.41
CA SER A 101 8.88 -18.01 31.52
C SER A 101 8.87 -16.57 31.03
N LEU A 102 10.02 -15.91 30.96
CA LEU A 102 10.15 -14.54 30.42
C LEU A 102 10.06 -14.50 28.89
N ASN A 103 10.30 -15.62 28.21
CA ASN A 103 10.18 -15.73 26.76
C ASN A 103 8.88 -16.45 26.39
N VAL A 104 7.83 -15.68 26.22
CA VAL A 104 6.49 -16.21 25.89
C VAL A 104 6.33 -16.60 24.40
N ILE A 105 7.35 -16.39 23.57
CA ILE A 105 7.29 -16.70 22.14
C ILE A 105 7.71 -18.16 21.91
N SER A 106 6.79 -18.98 21.40
CA SER A 106 7.09 -20.38 21.04
C SER A 106 7.66 -20.53 19.64
N ALA A 107 7.21 -19.70 18.70
CA ALA A 107 7.65 -19.74 17.31
C ALA A 107 7.54 -18.38 16.62
N ALA A 108 8.48 -18.08 15.72
CA ALA A 108 8.46 -16.85 14.92
C ALA A 108 8.66 -17.14 13.43
N PHE A 109 7.86 -16.48 12.59
CA PHE A 109 7.96 -16.63 11.15
C PHE A 109 8.12 -15.28 10.45
N PHE A 110 9.30 -15.02 9.89
CA PHE A 110 9.66 -13.76 9.27
C PHE A 110 9.31 -13.78 7.79
N GLN A 111 8.42 -12.89 7.35
CA GLN A 111 8.01 -12.81 5.94
C GLN A 111 8.58 -11.56 5.28
N SER A 112 9.26 -11.71 4.16
CA SER A 112 9.97 -10.65 3.42
C SER A 112 10.82 -9.73 4.32
N ALA A 113 11.48 -10.32 5.29
CA ALA A 113 12.42 -9.63 6.18
C ALA A 113 13.63 -10.54 6.37
N LEU A 114 14.69 -10.24 5.63
CA LEU A 114 15.96 -10.93 5.82
C LEU A 114 16.64 -10.41 7.08
N PRO A 115 17.25 -11.32 7.84
CA PRO A 115 18.16 -10.93 8.89
C PRO A 115 19.38 -10.21 8.27
N MET A 116 19.95 -9.23 8.99
CA MET A 116 21.18 -8.56 8.53
C MET A 116 22.41 -9.43 8.87
N PRO A 117 23.32 -9.70 7.92
CA PRO A 117 24.46 -10.59 8.18
C PRO A 117 25.42 -10.08 9.24
N ASP A 118 25.56 -8.77 9.38
CA ASP A 118 26.53 -8.11 10.27
C ASP A 118 26.03 -7.91 11.72
N VAL A 119 24.79 -8.17 11.99
CA VAL A 119 24.27 -8.09 13.37
C VAL A 119 24.54 -9.45 13.98
N GLY A 120 25.55 -9.58 14.84
CA GLY A 120 25.92 -10.82 15.55
C GLY A 120 24.78 -11.48 16.37
N ALA A 121 23.58 -11.18 16.01
CA ALA A 121 22.31 -11.53 16.61
C ALA A 121 21.81 -12.93 16.23
N TYR A 122 22.44 -13.63 15.31
CA TYR A 122 21.99 -14.98 14.96
C TYR A 122 22.33 -16.05 16.01
N GLY A 123 23.24 -15.75 16.92
CA GLY A 123 23.55 -16.61 18.05
C GLY A 123 22.43 -16.72 19.09
N ASN A 124 21.38 -15.90 18.98
CA ASN A 124 20.36 -15.72 20.02
C ASN A 124 18.96 -16.16 19.58
N TYR A 125 18.82 -17.07 18.62
CA TYR A 125 17.51 -17.66 18.32
C TYR A 125 17.26 -18.87 19.21
N TYR A 126 16.53 -18.65 20.28
CA TYR A 126 16.26 -19.66 21.32
C TYR A 126 14.99 -20.46 21.11
N ARG A 127 14.20 -20.14 20.10
CA ARG A 127 12.91 -20.78 19.81
C ARG A 127 12.83 -21.13 18.33
N ASN A 128 11.79 -21.90 17.98
CA ASN A 128 11.52 -22.27 16.60
C ASN A 128 11.36 -21.04 15.69
N ALA A 129 12.08 -20.97 14.60
CA ALA A 129 12.03 -19.83 13.70
C ALA A 129 12.06 -20.24 12.23
N GLY A 130 11.29 -19.54 11.40
CA GLY A 130 11.25 -19.71 9.96
C GLY A 130 11.38 -18.40 9.20
N ILE A 131 11.95 -18.44 8.01
CA ILE A 131 12.03 -17.34 7.07
C ILE A 131 11.25 -17.72 5.82
N ASN A 132 10.40 -16.83 5.32
CA ASN A 132 9.93 -16.86 3.95
C ASN A 132 10.31 -15.56 3.27
N TYR A 133 11.02 -15.65 2.16
CA TYR A 133 11.46 -14.48 1.42
C TYR A 133 11.10 -14.58 -0.06
N THR A 134 10.72 -13.46 -0.63
CA THR A 134 10.32 -13.38 -2.04
C THR A 134 11.53 -13.36 -2.95
N TYR A 135 11.52 -14.24 -3.96
CA TYR A 135 12.60 -14.32 -4.95
C TYR A 135 12.73 -13.03 -5.80
N TYR A 136 11.61 -12.34 -6.06
CA TYR A 136 11.56 -11.12 -6.88
C TYR A 136 11.13 -9.92 -6.02
N ASP A 137 12.05 -9.37 -5.23
CA ASP A 137 11.75 -8.25 -4.35
C ASP A 137 11.83 -6.91 -5.09
N GLU A 138 10.69 -6.22 -5.24
CA GLU A 138 10.62 -4.90 -5.90
C GLU A 138 11.40 -3.83 -5.12
N GLY A 139 11.55 -4.00 -3.80
CA GLY A 139 12.26 -3.08 -2.94
C GLY A 139 13.78 -3.15 -3.10
N ASN A 140 14.25 -4.14 -3.86
CA ASN A 140 15.67 -4.42 -3.99
C ASN A 140 16.32 -4.76 -2.63
N TYR A 141 15.52 -5.32 -1.72
CA TYR A 141 16.00 -5.90 -0.47
C TYR A 141 16.65 -7.26 -0.77
N THR A 142 17.67 -7.23 -1.63
CA THR A 142 18.38 -8.42 -2.08
C THR A 142 19.23 -9.01 -0.97
N THR A 143 19.60 -10.29 -1.13
CA THR A 143 20.65 -10.92 -0.33
C THR A 143 21.98 -10.19 -0.50
N SER A 144 22.97 -10.50 0.33
CA SER A 144 24.33 -9.99 0.16
C SER A 144 24.97 -10.42 -1.18
N ASN A 145 24.44 -11.48 -1.82
CA ASN A 145 24.84 -11.90 -3.17
C ASN A 145 24.28 -10.96 -4.27
N GLY A 146 23.32 -10.09 -3.92
CA GLY A 146 22.73 -9.11 -4.83
C GLY A 146 21.55 -9.62 -5.64
N ASP A 147 20.93 -10.72 -5.23
CA ASP A 147 19.72 -11.31 -5.81
C ASP A 147 18.72 -11.73 -4.72
N GLY A 148 17.66 -12.44 -5.09
CA GLY A 148 16.65 -12.95 -4.17
C GLY A 148 16.74 -14.45 -3.91
N ASP A 149 17.84 -15.12 -4.32
CA ASP A 149 18.05 -16.56 -4.08
C ASP A 149 18.58 -16.78 -2.66
N LEU A 150 17.88 -17.59 -1.87
CA LEU A 150 18.28 -17.91 -0.51
C LEU A 150 19.13 -19.19 -0.41
N THR A 151 19.34 -19.88 -1.50
CA THR A 151 20.02 -21.19 -1.50
C THR A 151 21.48 -21.08 -0.99
N ASP A 152 22.20 -20.04 -1.38
CA ASP A 152 23.59 -19.77 -0.97
C ASP A 152 23.75 -18.37 -0.34
N ALA A 153 22.65 -17.74 0.03
CA ALA A 153 22.65 -16.42 0.64
C ALA A 153 23.32 -16.43 2.02
N PRO A 154 24.29 -15.54 2.28
CA PRO A 154 24.94 -15.45 3.59
C PRO A 154 23.98 -15.32 4.76
N GLU A 155 22.86 -14.60 4.59
CA GLU A 155 21.82 -14.42 5.59
C GLU A 155 21.13 -15.74 5.93
N ALA A 156 20.75 -16.52 4.93
CA ALA A 156 20.08 -17.80 5.11
C ALA A 156 21.04 -18.84 5.70
N LEU A 157 22.29 -18.86 5.24
CA LEU A 157 23.33 -19.72 5.78
C LEU A 157 23.64 -19.39 7.24
N ALA A 158 23.79 -18.11 7.60
CA ALA A 158 24.00 -17.69 8.98
C ALA A 158 22.83 -18.10 9.87
N PHE A 159 21.58 -17.93 9.38
CA PHE A 159 20.38 -18.32 10.11
C PHE A 159 20.32 -19.83 10.42
N ILE A 160 20.65 -20.68 9.45
CA ILE A 160 20.66 -22.14 9.65
C ILE A 160 21.88 -22.56 10.50
N ASN A 161 23.07 -22.06 10.18
CA ASN A 161 24.31 -22.45 10.85
C ASN A 161 24.38 -21.98 12.30
N SER A 162 23.64 -20.93 12.69
CA SER A 162 23.50 -20.50 14.08
C SER A 162 23.01 -21.63 15.01
N MET A 163 22.24 -22.58 14.47
CA MET A 163 21.73 -23.73 15.20
C MET A 163 22.63 -24.97 15.05
N LEU A 164 23.22 -25.18 13.85
CA LEU A 164 24.03 -26.38 13.57
C LEU A 164 25.39 -26.36 14.26
N GLY A 165 25.93 -25.18 14.56
CA GLY A 165 27.28 -24.98 15.06
C GLY A 165 28.37 -25.19 13.98
N GLU A 166 29.63 -24.80 14.29
CA GLU A 166 30.71 -24.78 13.32
C GLU A 166 31.03 -26.17 12.73
N GLU A 167 30.92 -27.23 13.52
CA GLU A 167 31.25 -28.59 13.09
C GLU A 167 30.28 -29.18 12.07
N ASN A 168 29.01 -28.70 12.07
CA ASN A 168 27.95 -29.18 11.19
C ASN A 168 27.47 -28.11 10.22
N ALA A 169 28.19 -27.00 10.12
CA ALA A 169 27.82 -25.89 9.24
C ALA A 169 27.69 -26.34 7.79
N ILE A 170 26.67 -25.85 7.12
CA ILE A 170 26.38 -26.09 5.71
C ILE A 170 26.80 -24.88 4.86
N ASP A 171 27.08 -25.13 3.60
CA ASP A 171 27.43 -24.12 2.58
C ASP A 171 26.28 -23.88 1.56
N THR A 172 25.18 -24.63 1.69
CA THR A 172 24.01 -24.53 0.82
C THR A 172 22.76 -24.88 1.62
N VAL A 173 21.76 -23.99 1.57
CA VAL A 173 20.45 -24.20 2.21
C VAL A 173 19.51 -24.96 1.27
N GLU A 174 18.95 -26.05 1.75
CA GLU A 174 17.87 -26.74 1.05
C GLU A 174 16.53 -26.06 1.41
N ILE A 175 15.92 -25.41 0.43
CA ILE A 175 14.69 -24.64 0.62
C ILE A 175 13.54 -25.55 1.07
N GLY A 176 12.86 -25.16 2.15
CA GLY A 176 11.75 -25.91 2.74
C GLY A 176 12.16 -27.08 3.66
N LYS A 177 13.46 -27.32 3.82
CA LYS A 177 13.95 -28.35 4.74
C LYS A 177 14.00 -27.83 6.17
N TYR A 178 13.55 -28.68 7.09
CA TYR A 178 13.67 -28.45 8.53
C TYR A 178 15.05 -28.87 9.02
N TYR A 179 15.72 -27.95 9.71
CA TYR A 179 16.97 -28.14 10.41
C TYR A 179 16.71 -28.01 11.92
N GLY A 180 17.23 -28.93 12.74
CA GLY A 180 16.89 -29.03 14.16
C GLY A 180 15.55 -29.72 14.39
N SER A 181 14.98 -29.53 15.57
CA SER A 181 13.69 -30.13 15.96
C SER A 181 12.76 -29.13 16.66
N VAL A 182 11.47 -29.39 16.60
CA VAL A 182 10.46 -28.60 17.30
C VAL A 182 10.58 -28.84 18.81
N GLU A 183 10.82 -30.09 19.21
CA GLU A 183 10.91 -30.54 20.60
C GLU A 183 12.07 -29.87 21.34
N ASP A 184 13.18 -29.63 20.66
CA ASP A 184 14.36 -28.95 21.20
C ASP A 184 14.25 -27.41 21.10
N ASN A 185 13.14 -26.87 20.64
CA ASN A 185 12.89 -25.45 20.42
C ASN A 185 13.94 -24.78 19.51
N ASN A 186 14.58 -25.52 18.61
CA ASN A 186 15.68 -25.05 17.78
C ASN A 186 15.44 -25.20 16.27
N LEU A 187 14.21 -25.54 15.85
CA LEU A 187 13.86 -25.69 14.44
C LEU A 187 14.19 -24.42 13.65
N ARG A 188 14.81 -24.62 12.47
CA ARG A 188 15.02 -23.58 11.47
C ARG A 188 14.54 -24.04 10.10
N VAL A 189 13.88 -23.17 9.37
CA VAL A 189 13.48 -23.41 7.97
C VAL A 189 13.56 -22.14 7.16
N VAL A 190 13.99 -22.29 5.91
CA VAL A 190 14.04 -21.20 4.93
C VAL A 190 13.15 -21.56 3.75
N TYR A 191 12.18 -20.71 3.45
CA TYR A 191 11.37 -20.75 2.25
C TYR A 191 11.76 -19.59 1.33
N ASN A 192 11.70 -19.80 0.02
CA ASN A 192 12.03 -18.78 -0.98
C ASN A 192 11.00 -18.80 -2.12
N VAL A 193 9.86 -18.18 -1.88
CA VAL A 193 8.72 -18.24 -2.79
C VAL A 193 8.96 -17.34 -4.01
N LYS A 194 8.74 -17.88 -5.23
CA LYS A 194 8.88 -17.15 -6.50
C LYS A 194 7.69 -16.20 -6.73
N THR A 195 7.61 -15.19 -5.89
CA THR A 195 6.64 -14.09 -5.97
C THR A 195 7.33 -12.76 -5.78
N THR A 196 6.58 -11.66 -5.76
CA THR A 196 7.11 -10.32 -5.50
C THR A 196 6.78 -9.87 -4.09
N HIS A 197 7.52 -8.89 -3.55
CA HIS A 197 7.34 -8.37 -2.21
C HIS A 197 5.89 -7.96 -1.93
N THR A 198 5.29 -7.21 -2.87
CA THR A 198 3.93 -6.70 -2.71
C THR A 198 2.84 -7.76 -2.87
N PHE A 199 3.14 -8.94 -3.42
CA PHE A 199 2.19 -10.03 -3.61
C PHE A 199 2.39 -11.22 -2.65
N GLU A 200 3.43 -11.22 -1.81
CA GLU A 200 3.73 -12.35 -0.93
C GLU A 200 2.52 -12.73 -0.06
N TYR A 201 1.93 -11.78 0.67
CA TYR A 201 0.78 -12.02 1.54
C TYR A 201 -0.51 -12.41 0.80
N MET A 202 -0.53 -12.31 -0.53
CA MET A 202 -1.63 -12.73 -1.39
C MET A 202 -1.34 -14.07 -2.10
N THR A 203 -0.15 -14.62 -1.93
CA THR A 203 0.29 -15.81 -2.67
C THR A 203 -0.05 -17.08 -1.89
N PRO A 204 -0.80 -18.04 -2.48
CA PRO A 204 -1.11 -19.30 -1.80
C PRO A 204 0.13 -20.05 -1.30
N ALA A 205 1.23 -20.05 -2.06
CA ALA A 205 2.47 -20.71 -1.65
C ALA A 205 3.02 -20.14 -0.35
N SER A 206 3.06 -18.80 -0.19
CA SER A 206 3.52 -18.18 1.06
C SER A 206 2.61 -18.49 2.24
N ALA A 207 1.28 -18.49 2.00
CA ALA A 207 0.32 -18.87 3.03
C ALA A 207 0.48 -20.34 3.46
N THR A 208 0.73 -21.24 2.51
CA THR A 208 0.99 -22.66 2.81
C THR A 208 2.24 -22.82 3.68
N CYS A 209 3.36 -22.17 3.32
CA CYS A 209 4.59 -22.20 4.12
C CYS A 209 4.36 -21.72 5.57
N LEU A 210 3.60 -20.63 5.73
CA LEU A 210 3.24 -20.08 7.04
C LEU A 210 2.41 -21.07 7.86
N ILE A 211 1.40 -21.69 7.26
CA ILE A 211 0.49 -22.63 7.92
C ILE A 211 1.26 -23.90 8.30
N ASP A 212 2.05 -24.49 7.40
CA ASP A 212 2.86 -25.67 7.68
C ASP A 212 3.80 -25.40 8.86
N PHE A 213 4.55 -24.31 8.83
CA PHE A 213 5.47 -23.94 9.90
C PHE A 213 4.78 -23.84 11.27
N PHE A 214 3.67 -23.09 11.37
CA PHE A 214 2.98 -22.96 12.67
C PHE A 214 2.21 -24.20 13.07
N THR A 215 1.70 -25.00 12.13
CA THR A 215 1.07 -26.28 12.44
C THR A 215 2.07 -27.21 13.13
N ASP A 216 3.28 -27.30 12.61
CA ASP A 216 4.32 -28.14 13.17
C ASP A 216 4.87 -27.56 14.48
N CYS A 217 5.31 -26.29 14.49
CA CYS A 217 5.93 -25.66 15.65
C CYS A 217 5.02 -25.49 16.86
N LEU A 218 3.71 -25.33 16.65
CA LEU A 218 2.73 -25.18 17.72
C LEU A 218 1.95 -26.49 17.99
N SER A 219 2.35 -27.59 17.36
CA SER A 219 1.71 -28.91 17.49
C SER A 219 0.19 -28.84 17.36
N LEU A 220 -0.28 -28.17 16.27
CA LEU A 220 -1.71 -28.00 16.03
C LEU A 220 -2.32 -29.30 15.51
N ASP A 221 -3.29 -29.83 16.24
CA ASP A 221 -4.06 -31.01 15.81
C ASP A 221 -5.11 -30.61 14.76
N THR A 222 -4.82 -30.88 13.51
CA THR A 222 -5.72 -30.54 12.39
C THR A 222 -5.59 -31.55 11.24
N ASP A 223 -6.74 -31.98 10.71
CA ASP A 223 -6.83 -32.78 9.50
C ASP A 223 -6.89 -31.92 8.22
N LEU A 224 -6.87 -30.59 8.35
CA LEU A 224 -6.95 -29.69 7.23
C LEU A 224 -5.59 -29.52 6.57
N SER A 225 -5.54 -29.72 5.25
CA SER A 225 -4.35 -29.41 4.46
C SER A 225 -4.07 -27.91 4.46
N SER A 226 -2.82 -27.50 4.62
CA SER A 226 -2.35 -26.13 4.49
C SER A 226 -2.64 -25.50 3.12
N SER A 227 -2.86 -26.34 2.09
CA SER A 227 -3.27 -25.89 0.75
C SER A 227 -4.78 -25.67 0.62
N ASN A 228 -5.60 -26.00 1.62
CA ASN A 228 -7.05 -25.75 1.61
C ASN A 228 -7.36 -24.28 1.98
N LEU A 229 -6.96 -23.37 1.10
CA LEU A 229 -6.98 -21.94 1.34
C LEU A 229 -8.26 -21.29 0.82
N ILE A 230 -9.03 -20.69 1.71
CA ILE A 230 -10.26 -19.95 1.36
C ILE A 230 -10.06 -18.43 1.30
N PHE A 231 -8.94 -17.90 1.77
CA PHE A 231 -8.69 -16.45 1.81
C PHE A 231 -8.70 -15.78 0.43
N MET A 232 -8.44 -16.53 -0.64
CA MET A 232 -8.51 -16.03 -2.02
C MET A 232 -9.91 -15.54 -2.39
N TYR A 233 -10.97 -16.11 -1.80
CA TYR A 233 -12.34 -15.63 -1.99
C TYR A 233 -12.52 -14.21 -1.42
N ARG A 234 -11.81 -13.84 -0.36
CA ARG A 234 -11.81 -12.46 0.16
C ARG A 234 -11.36 -11.48 -0.91
N PHE A 235 -10.27 -11.77 -1.64
CA PHE A 235 -9.79 -10.89 -2.72
C PHE A 235 -10.78 -10.82 -3.88
N LEU A 236 -11.37 -11.95 -4.28
CA LEU A 236 -12.40 -11.97 -5.31
C LEU A 236 -13.60 -11.10 -4.93
N PHE A 237 -14.17 -11.31 -3.74
CA PHE A 237 -15.33 -10.54 -3.28
C PHE A 237 -15.00 -9.08 -2.99
N SER A 238 -13.81 -8.78 -2.51
CA SER A 238 -13.34 -7.38 -2.36
C SER A 238 -13.24 -6.69 -3.73
N THR A 239 -12.77 -7.38 -4.75
CA THR A 239 -12.71 -6.85 -6.13
C THR A 239 -14.11 -6.56 -6.67
N ILE A 240 -15.03 -7.50 -6.52
CA ILE A 240 -16.44 -7.32 -6.92
C ILE A 240 -17.07 -6.15 -6.15
N GLY A 241 -16.79 -6.07 -4.84
CA GLY A 241 -17.26 -4.99 -3.99
C GLY A 241 -16.74 -3.62 -4.41
N LEU A 242 -15.44 -3.49 -4.73
CA LEU A 242 -14.84 -2.25 -5.23
C LEU A 242 -15.44 -1.81 -6.57
N ILE A 243 -15.68 -2.76 -7.49
CA ILE A 243 -16.38 -2.48 -8.75
C ILE A 243 -17.80 -2.00 -8.45
N GLY A 244 -18.52 -2.68 -7.56
CA GLY A 244 -19.87 -2.31 -7.13
C GLY A 244 -19.91 -0.89 -6.55
N LEU A 245 -18.99 -0.56 -5.63
CA LEU A 245 -18.86 0.79 -5.08
C LEU A 245 -18.61 1.84 -6.17
N GLY A 246 -17.74 1.56 -7.13
CA GLY A 246 -17.48 2.44 -8.26
C GLY A 246 -18.73 2.70 -9.11
N LEU A 247 -19.55 1.68 -9.37
CA LEU A 247 -20.81 1.80 -10.11
C LEU A 247 -21.87 2.59 -9.31
N LEU A 248 -21.91 2.44 -7.99
CA LEU A 248 -22.82 3.16 -7.12
C LEU A 248 -22.59 4.67 -7.12
N ILE A 249 -21.34 5.12 -7.31
CA ILE A 249 -21.01 6.56 -7.31
C ILE A 249 -21.89 7.32 -8.32
N THR A 250 -21.92 6.87 -9.58
CA THR A 250 -22.74 7.53 -10.61
C THR A 250 -24.24 7.40 -10.34
N SER A 251 -24.67 6.28 -9.76
CA SER A 251 -26.05 6.06 -9.38
C SER A 251 -26.51 7.04 -8.29
N PHE A 252 -25.69 7.30 -7.29
CA PHE A 252 -25.98 8.29 -6.24
C PHE A 252 -26.00 9.72 -6.80
N VAL A 253 -25.05 10.07 -7.68
CA VAL A 253 -25.10 11.35 -8.40
C VAL A 253 -26.44 11.50 -9.11
N TYR A 254 -26.87 10.51 -9.87
CA TYR A 254 -28.13 10.58 -10.62
C TYR A 254 -29.35 10.64 -9.72
N ALA A 255 -29.35 9.91 -8.60
CA ALA A 255 -30.44 9.98 -7.61
C ALA A 255 -30.56 11.39 -7.00
N LEU A 256 -29.46 11.99 -6.58
CA LEU A 256 -29.44 13.34 -6.03
C LEU A 256 -29.83 14.40 -7.06
N LEU A 257 -29.41 14.30 -8.31
CA LEU A 257 -29.78 15.21 -9.40
C LEU A 257 -31.29 15.18 -9.73
N ARG A 258 -32.04 14.14 -9.31
CA ARG A 258 -33.50 14.10 -9.44
C ARG A 258 -34.22 14.97 -8.42
N THR A 259 -33.56 15.41 -7.37
CA THR A 259 -34.14 16.31 -6.36
C THR A 259 -34.29 17.73 -6.91
N LYS A 260 -35.30 18.48 -6.44
CA LYS A 260 -35.49 19.88 -6.85
C LYS A 260 -34.27 20.76 -6.56
N PHE A 261 -33.56 20.47 -5.46
CA PHE A 261 -32.40 21.26 -5.03
C PHE A 261 -31.18 21.05 -5.94
N PHE A 262 -30.79 19.80 -6.17
CA PHE A 262 -29.60 19.48 -6.99
C PHE A 262 -29.90 19.47 -8.50
N GLY A 263 -31.15 19.26 -8.91
CA GLY A 263 -31.54 19.30 -10.32
C GLY A 263 -31.21 20.62 -11.01
N THR A 264 -31.12 21.73 -10.25
CA THR A 264 -30.73 23.04 -10.77
C THR A 264 -29.25 23.10 -11.26
N ILE A 265 -28.42 22.11 -10.92
CA ILE A 265 -27.04 21.98 -11.43
C ILE A 265 -27.05 21.61 -12.92
N CYS A 266 -28.08 20.88 -13.37
CA CYS A 266 -28.18 20.42 -14.74
C CYS A 266 -28.44 21.59 -15.69
N VAL A 267 -27.48 21.84 -16.56
CA VAL A 267 -27.58 22.81 -17.66
C VAL A 267 -27.57 22.07 -19.00
N ARG A 268 -27.81 22.79 -20.08
CA ARG A 268 -27.70 22.18 -21.42
C ARG A 268 -26.30 21.59 -21.62
N VAL A 269 -26.24 20.31 -21.94
CA VAL A 269 -24.97 19.63 -22.26
C VAL A 269 -24.42 20.19 -23.56
N PRO A 270 -23.20 20.76 -23.55
CA PRO A 270 -22.59 21.23 -24.78
C PRO A 270 -22.43 20.09 -25.78
N GLU A 271 -22.77 20.32 -27.04
CA GLU A 271 -22.54 19.32 -28.09
C GLU A 271 -21.05 19.17 -28.41
N PRO A 272 -20.59 17.96 -28.77
CA PRO A 272 -19.19 17.77 -29.18
C PRO A 272 -18.98 18.43 -30.55
N LYS A 273 -18.33 19.59 -30.57
CA LYS A 273 -17.99 20.31 -31.80
C LYS A 273 -16.59 19.96 -32.31
N ALA A 274 -15.72 19.42 -31.46
CA ALA A 274 -14.35 19.09 -31.85
C ALA A 274 -14.32 18.00 -32.93
N VAL A 275 -13.63 18.25 -34.01
CA VAL A 275 -13.48 17.33 -35.16
C VAL A 275 -12.02 17.19 -35.55
N LEU A 276 -11.64 16.08 -36.19
CA LEU A 276 -10.30 15.82 -36.71
C LEU A 276 -10.29 15.84 -38.22
N LYS A 277 -10.59 17.01 -38.81
CA LYS A 277 -10.71 17.16 -40.27
C LYS A 277 -9.36 17.37 -40.96
N SER A 278 -8.59 18.34 -40.49
CA SER A 278 -7.30 18.69 -41.10
C SER A 278 -6.15 17.87 -40.54
N SER A 279 -5.03 17.82 -41.26
CA SER A 279 -3.79 17.20 -40.76
C SER A 279 -3.30 17.91 -39.49
N SER A 280 -3.48 19.23 -39.40
CA SER A 280 -3.17 20.01 -38.19
C SER A 280 -4.05 19.59 -36.98
N ASP A 281 -5.37 19.39 -37.20
CA ASP A 281 -6.25 18.92 -36.12
C ASP A 281 -5.81 17.55 -35.56
N LYS A 282 -5.47 16.62 -36.45
CA LYS A 282 -4.96 15.30 -36.11
C LYS A 282 -3.62 15.38 -35.40
N ALA A 283 -2.69 16.18 -35.90
CA ALA A 283 -1.36 16.34 -35.31
C ALA A 283 -1.44 16.93 -33.90
N VAL A 284 -2.25 17.96 -33.65
CA VAL A 284 -2.43 18.55 -32.34
C VAL A 284 -3.11 17.58 -31.37
N PHE A 285 -4.11 16.84 -31.82
CA PHE A 285 -4.83 15.88 -30.99
C PHE A 285 -3.93 14.69 -30.60
N TRP A 286 -3.37 13.98 -31.57
CA TRP A 286 -2.53 12.81 -31.31
C TRP A 286 -1.17 13.18 -30.72
N GLY A 287 -0.62 14.35 -31.12
CA GLY A 287 0.59 14.89 -30.54
C GLY A 287 0.43 15.19 -29.04
N SER A 288 -0.73 15.73 -28.63
CA SER A 288 -1.02 15.93 -27.19
C SER A 288 -1.02 14.61 -26.41
N TRP A 289 -1.61 13.55 -26.95
CA TRP A 289 -1.58 12.23 -26.34
C TRP A 289 -0.16 11.67 -26.26
N LEU A 290 0.61 11.78 -27.34
CA LEU A 290 2.00 11.35 -27.35
C LEU A 290 2.83 12.07 -26.29
N VAL A 291 2.66 13.39 -26.15
CA VAL A 291 3.35 14.20 -25.13
C VAL A 291 2.98 13.71 -23.71
N ILE A 292 1.70 13.47 -23.42
CA ILE A 292 1.27 12.97 -22.11
C ILE A 292 1.90 11.59 -21.82
N ILE A 293 1.89 10.68 -22.78
CA ILE A 293 2.46 9.33 -22.62
C ILE A 293 3.98 9.42 -22.38
N VAL A 294 4.70 10.18 -23.21
CA VAL A 294 6.16 10.34 -23.10
C VAL A 294 6.54 11.01 -21.77
N ILE A 295 5.85 12.08 -21.38
CA ILE A 295 6.08 12.76 -20.10
C ILE A 295 5.79 11.79 -18.95
N THR A 296 4.73 10.99 -19.03
CA THR A 296 4.44 9.98 -17.99
C THR A 296 5.59 9.00 -17.87
N ILE A 297 6.08 8.43 -18.96
CA ILE A 297 7.15 7.43 -18.93
C ILE A 297 8.45 7.99 -18.34
N PHE A 298 8.86 9.19 -18.73
CA PHE A 298 10.18 9.71 -18.36
C PHE A 298 10.18 10.62 -17.14
N CYS A 299 9.04 11.24 -16.79
CA CYS A 299 8.98 12.23 -15.74
C CYS A 299 8.27 11.72 -14.46
N LEU A 300 7.52 10.60 -14.49
CA LEU A 300 6.82 10.14 -13.30
C LEU A 300 7.79 9.96 -12.13
N VAL A 301 8.79 9.08 -12.26
CA VAL A 301 9.71 8.78 -11.16
C VAL A 301 10.54 10.00 -10.73
N PRO A 302 11.15 10.79 -11.63
CA PRO A 302 11.81 12.04 -11.23
C PRO A 302 10.90 13.02 -10.47
N VAL A 303 9.64 13.16 -10.89
CA VAL A 303 8.69 14.11 -10.28
C VAL A 303 8.23 13.65 -8.90
N ILE A 304 7.87 12.38 -8.74
CA ILE A 304 7.45 11.87 -7.43
C ILE A 304 8.55 11.94 -6.37
N ARG A 305 9.81 11.92 -6.77
CA ARG A 305 10.97 12.09 -5.88
C ARG A 305 11.19 13.53 -5.40
N LEU A 306 10.41 14.49 -5.88
CA LEU A 306 10.46 15.87 -5.41
C LEU A 306 9.71 16.05 -4.08
N ASP A 307 9.01 15.03 -3.60
CA ASP A 307 8.24 15.07 -2.36
C ASP A 307 9.06 15.60 -1.17
N ALA A 308 10.23 15.05 -0.90
CA ALA A 308 11.13 15.47 0.17
C ALA A 308 11.66 16.91 0.03
N LYS A 309 11.60 17.49 -1.20
CA LYS A 309 12.03 18.87 -1.46
C LYS A 309 10.88 19.87 -1.36
N ILE A 310 9.66 19.43 -1.68
CA ILE A 310 8.47 20.30 -1.75
C ILE A 310 7.75 20.34 -0.41
N PHE A 311 7.66 19.19 0.28
CA PHE A 311 6.99 19.11 1.56
C PHE A 311 8.00 19.25 2.71
N PRO A 312 7.78 20.19 3.64
CA PRO A 312 8.74 20.45 4.71
C PRO A 312 8.82 19.27 5.69
N VAL A 313 10.03 18.86 5.97
CA VAL A 313 10.33 17.78 6.93
C VAL A 313 10.61 18.39 8.30
N VAL A 314 10.09 17.78 9.36
CA VAL A 314 10.42 18.18 10.73
C VAL A 314 11.84 17.74 11.06
N ALA A 315 12.66 18.67 11.50
CA ALA A 315 14.06 18.40 11.79
C ALA A 315 14.22 17.26 12.82
N GLY A 316 15.03 16.27 12.47
CA GLY A 316 15.31 15.10 13.31
C GLY A 316 14.32 13.95 13.21
N MET A 317 13.16 14.12 12.58
CA MET A 317 12.12 13.09 12.53
C MET A 317 11.92 12.46 11.16
N GLY A 318 12.41 13.08 10.09
CA GLY A 318 12.19 12.61 8.73
C GLY A 318 10.77 12.80 8.18
N TYR A 319 9.88 13.51 8.89
CA TYR A 319 8.48 13.77 8.50
C TYR A 319 8.12 15.23 8.47
N ALA A 320 7.13 15.57 7.67
CA ALA A 320 6.48 16.88 7.68
C ALA A 320 5.48 16.98 8.84
N LYS A 321 5.27 18.18 9.39
CA LYS A 321 4.13 18.45 10.31
C LYS A 321 2.78 18.41 9.61
N VAL A 322 2.77 18.73 8.32
CA VAL A 322 1.60 18.78 7.43
C VAL A 322 1.97 17.92 6.22
N TYR A 323 1.02 17.29 5.60
CA TYR A 323 1.29 16.36 4.50
C TYR A 323 2.20 15.20 4.89
N THR A 324 1.78 14.48 5.89
CA THR A 324 2.58 13.50 6.64
C THR A 324 2.85 12.17 5.92
N SER A 325 2.25 11.95 4.76
CA SER A 325 2.43 10.71 3.99
C SER A 325 3.29 10.92 2.75
N THR A 326 4.47 10.33 2.72
CA THR A 326 5.39 10.34 1.57
C THR A 326 4.71 9.84 0.29
N ASN A 327 3.94 8.76 0.37
CA ASN A 327 3.26 8.20 -0.80
C ASN A 327 2.19 9.15 -1.35
N VAL A 328 1.36 9.73 -0.49
CA VAL A 328 0.32 10.69 -0.94
C VAL A 328 0.96 11.98 -1.46
N ASN A 329 2.05 12.45 -0.81
CA ASN A 329 2.85 13.60 -1.28
C ASN A 329 3.33 13.38 -2.72
N SER A 330 3.95 12.23 -2.98
CA SER A 330 4.47 11.86 -4.30
C SER A 330 3.36 11.91 -5.36
N PHE A 331 2.20 11.30 -5.08
CA PHE A 331 1.08 11.31 -6.04
C PHE A 331 0.41 12.68 -6.16
N ALA A 332 0.34 13.47 -5.09
CA ALA A 332 -0.17 14.85 -5.16
C ALA A 332 0.68 15.72 -6.08
N ILE A 333 2.01 15.66 -5.94
CA ILE A 333 2.95 16.38 -6.82
C ILE A 333 2.78 15.91 -8.26
N TRP A 334 2.75 14.61 -8.50
CA TRP A 334 2.53 14.06 -9.84
C TRP A 334 1.22 14.54 -10.43
N CYS A 335 0.12 14.47 -9.69
CA CYS A 335 -1.20 14.93 -10.15
C CYS A 335 -1.19 16.41 -10.53
N VAL A 336 -0.56 17.27 -9.73
CA VAL A 336 -0.45 18.70 -10.06
C VAL A 336 0.44 18.92 -11.28
N PHE A 337 1.57 18.24 -11.36
CA PHE A 337 2.48 18.36 -12.50
C PHE A 337 1.78 17.95 -13.81
N ILE A 338 1.16 16.78 -13.88
CA ILE A 338 0.51 16.31 -15.09
C ILE A 338 -0.76 17.12 -15.43
N ALA A 339 -1.43 17.69 -14.41
CA ALA A 339 -2.52 18.63 -14.62
C ALA A 339 -2.04 19.92 -15.29
N LEU A 340 -0.91 20.48 -14.85
CA LEU A 340 -0.32 21.66 -15.48
C LEU A 340 0.08 21.40 -16.94
N VAL A 341 0.73 20.26 -17.20
CA VAL A 341 1.05 19.83 -18.58
C VAL A 341 -0.23 19.70 -19.41
N SER A 342 -1.26 19.04 -18.87
CA SER A 342 -2.54 18.86 -19.55
C SER A 342 -3.26 20.18 -19.81
N LEU A 343 -3.16 21.13 -18.87
CA LEU A 343 -3.72 22.47 -19.05
C LEU A 343 -3.00 23.24 -20.18
N VAL A 344 -1.68 23.19 -20.24
CA VAL A 344 -0.90 23.80 -21.34
C VAL A 344 -1.30 23.19 -22.68
N LEU A 345 -1.36 21.85 -22.75
CA LEU A 345 -1.79 21.16 -23.98
C LEU A 345 -3.25 21.49 -24.34
N PHE A 346 -4.12 21.63 -23.34
CA PHE A 346 -5.49 22.09 -23.56
C PHE A 346 -5.54 23.51 -24.15
N LEU A 347 -4.77 24.44 -23.60
CA LEU A 347 -4.72 25.81 -24.10
C LEU A 347 -4.18 25.87 -25.54
N ILE A 348 -3.18 25.05 -25.86
CA ILE A 348 -2.70 24.90 -27.27
C ILE A 348 -3.83 24.35 -28.15
N ASN A 349 -4.48 23.24 -27.73
CA ASN A 349 -5.61 22.67 -28.45
C ASN A 349 -6.75 23.67 -28.65
N TYR A 350 -7.07 24.44 -27.60
CA TYR A 350 -8.13 25.44 -27.66
C TYR A 350 -7.84 26.51 -28.69
N ASN A 351 -6.65 27.11 -28.69
CA ASN A 351 -6.30 28.20 -29.57
C ASN A 351 -6.04 27.74 -31.02
N VAL A 352 -5.37 26.61 -31.23
CA VAL A 352 -4.98 26.14 -32.56
C VAL A 352 -6.14 25.42 -33.25
N ARG A 353 -6.99 24.70 -32.54
CA ARG A 353 -8.04 23.82 -33.08
C ARG A 353 -9.44 24.27 -32.70
N LEU A 354 -9.78 24.23 -31.40
CA LEU A 354 -11.17 24.35 -30.92
C LEU A 354 -11.77 25.73 -31.29
N LYS A 355 -11.04 26.80 -31.03
CA LYS A 355 -11.48 28.16 -31.34
C LYS A 355 -11.78 28.35 -32.83
N LYS A 356 -10.97 27.77 -33.72
CA LYS A 356 -11.21 27.78 -35.17
C LYS A 356 -12.41 26.95 -35.60
N GLN A 357 -12.80 25.98 -34.78
CA GLN A 357 -13.99 25.13 -34.97
C GLN A 357 -15.24 25.69 -34.27
N GLY A 358 -15.21 26.96 -33.87
CA GLY A 358 -16.35 27.69 -33.31
C GLY A 358 -16.64 27.37 -31.82
N TRP A 359 -15.64 26.89 -31.07
CA TRP A 359 -15.77 26.75 -29.62
C TRP A 359 -15.64 28.11 -28.93
N SER A 360 -16.50 28.34 -27.94
CA SER A 360 -16.42 29.44 -26.98
C SER A 360 -16.15 28.89 -25.56
N ILE A 361 -15.87 29.80 -24.63
CA ILE A 361 -15.73 29.42 -23.20
C ILE A 361 -17.03 28.82 -22.64
N ASP A 362 -18.19 29.19 -23.19
CA ASP A 362 -19.49 28.67 -22.76
C ASP A 362 -19.68 27.20 -23.15
N ASP A 363 -18.99 26.73 -24.19
CA ASP A 363 -19.00 25.32 -24.63
C ASP A 363 -18.14 24.40 -23.72
N LEU A 364 -17.33 24.97 -22.82
CA LEU A 364 -16.42 24.20 -21.97
C LEU A 364 -17.09 23.58 -20.73
N GLY A 365 -18.36 23.88 -20.45
CA GLY A 365 -19.05 23.42 -19.25
C GLY A 365 -18.49 24.03 -17.94
N LEU A 366 -17.78 25.14 -18.04
CA LEU A 366 -17.20 25.88 -16.91
C LEU A 366 -18.22 26.83 -16.27
N LYS A 367 -19.01 27.52 -17.07
CA LYS A 367 -19.93 28.59 -16.66
C LYS A 367 -21.32 28.05 -16.30
N ILE A 368 -21.47 27.58 -15.08
CA ILE A 368 -22.80 27.16 -14.54
C ILE A 368 -23.30 28.09 -13.43
N GLY A 369 -22.56 29.16 -13.14
CA GLY A 369 -22.82 30.09 -12.04
C GLY A 369 -22.32 29.59 -10.68
N GLY A 370 -21.82 30.50 -9.85
CA GLY A 370 -21.17 30.19 -8.57
C GLY A 370 -22.04 29.35 -7.62
N LYS A 371 -23.35 29.64 -7.57
CA LYS A 371 -24.30 28.86 -6.75
C LYS A 371 -24.37 27.39 -7.18
N ASN A 372 -24.31 27.10 -8.48
CA ASN A 372 -24.37 25.73 -8.99
C ASN A 372 -23.01 25.02 -8.85
N ILE A 373 -21.90 25.75 -8.89
CA ILE A 373 -20.57 25.20 -8.54
C ILE A 373 -20.57 24.76 -7.07
N LEU A 374 -21.06 25.62 -6.16
CA LEU A 374 -21.15 25.26 -4.74
C LEU A 374 -22.12 24.09 -4.49
N LYS A 375 -23.26 24.06 -5.21
CA LYS A 375 -24.17 22.89 -5.14
C LYS A 375 -23.52 21.62 -5.69
N SER A 376 -22.66 21.70 -6.72
CA SER A 376 -21.90 20.56 -7.22
C SER A 376 -20.90 20.04 -6.18
N LEU A 377 -20.27 20.94 -5.43
CA LEU A 377 -19.40 20.58 -4.32
C LEU A 377 -20.19 19.90 -3.18
N LEU A 378 -21.33 20.46 -2.81
CA LEU A 378 -22.22 19.88 -1.79
C LEU A 378 -22.77 18.52 -2.24
N LEU A 379 -23.13 18.35 -3.52
CA LEU A 379 -23.53 17.07 -4.07
C LEU A 379 -22.40 16.05 -3.95
N ALA A 380 -21.16 16.43 -4.27
CA ALA A 380 -19.99 15.57 -4.12
C ALA A 380 -19.79 15.15 -2.66
N ALA A 381 -19.93 16.06 -1.71
CA ALA A 381 -19.89 15.76 -0.28
C ALA A 381 -21.00 14.77 0.14
N CYS A 382 -22.24 14.97 -0.36
CA CYS A 382 -23.34 14.02 -0.09
C CYS A 382 -23.04 12.62 -0.68
N VAL A 383 -22.57 12.54 -1.93
CA VAL A 383 -22.18 11.25 -2.55
C VAL A 383 -21.07 10.57 -1.76
N TYR A 384 -20.06 11.34 -1.37
CA TYR A 384 -18.96 10.86 -0.53
C TYR A 384 -19.48 10.33 0.82
N THR A 385 -20.37 11.07 1.49
CA THR A 385 -20.95 10.63 2.77
C THR A 385 -21.71 9.32 2.61
N ILE A 386 -22.53 9.16 1.57
CA ILE A 386 -23.26 7.92 1.31
C ILE A 386 -22.26 6.77 1.04
N PHE A 387 -21.25 7.01 0.22
CA PHE A 387 -20.18 6.05 -0.06
C PHE A 387 -19.48 5.63 1.23
N TYR A 388 -19.09 6.59 2.07
CA TYR A 388 -18.40 6.34 3.33
C TYR A 388 -19.28 5.57 4.32
N VAL A 389 -20.57 5.88 4.42
CA VAL A 389 -21.52 5.14 5.26
C VAL A 389 -21.60 3.66 4.86
N ILE A 390 -21.57 3.35 3.56
CA ILE A 390 -21.55 1.96 3.09
C ILE A 390 -20.25 1.27 3.53
N VAL A 391 -19.09 1.93 3.36
CA VAL A 391 -17.80 1.40 3.79
C VAL A 391 -17.78 1.22 5.31
N PHE A 392 -18.28 2.19 6.07
CA PHE A 392 -18.38 2.12 7.52
C PHE A 392 -19.30 0.98 7.97
N ALA A 393 -20.47 0.84 7.36
CA ALA A 393 -21.42 -0.23 7.70
C ALA A 393 -20.81 -1.62 7.40
N ALA A 394 -20.12 -1.78 6.28
CA ALA A 394 -19.43 -3.03 5.96
C ALA A 394 -18.34 -3.37 6.99
N ASN A 395 -17.57 -2.39 7.42
CA ASN A 395 -16.55 -2.57 8.45
C ASN A 395 -17.18 -2.87 9.82
N PHE A 396 -18.17 -2.09 10.24
CA PHE A 396 -18.78 -2.21 11.57
C PHE A 396 -19.59 -3.50 11.75
N ILE A 397 -20.36 -3.91 10.71
CA ILE A 397 -21.27 -5.08 10.81
C ILE A 397 -20.54 -6.39 10.49
N PHE A 398 -19.67 -6.37 9.49
CA PHE A 398 -19.05 -7.58 8.93
C PHE A 398 -17.54 -7.65 9.16
N HIS A 399 -16.93 -6.68 9.83
CA HIS A 399 -15.48 -6.55 9.96
C HIS A 399 -14.75 -6.69 8.61
N PHE A 400 -15.37 -6.12 7.57
CA PHE A 400 -14.92 -6.23 6.19
C PHE A 400 -14.52 -4.87 5.64
N ASP A 401 -13.33 -4.78 5.05
CA ASP A 401 -12.88 -3.66 4.23
C ASP A 401 -12.79 -4.08 2.75
N PHE A 402 -13.05 -3.10 1.87
CA PHE A 402 -12.94 -3.31 0.44
C PHE A 402 -11.49 -3.14 0.03
N ARG A 403 -10.68 -4.19 0.19
CA ARG A 403 -9.24 -4.16 -0.04
C ARG A 403 -8.81 -5.22 -1.05
N ILE A 404 -8.03 -4.81 -2.05
CA ILE A 404 -7.26 -5.69 -2.90
C ILE A 404 -5.92 -5.05 -3.21
N TRP A 405 -4.83 -5.75 -2.93
CA TRP A 405 -3.47 -5.28 -3.12
C TRP A 405 -3.31 -3.85 -2.54
N ASN A 406 -2.71 -2.91 -3.28
CA ASN A 406 -2.49 -1.53 -2.86
C ASN A 406 -3.72 -0.61 -3.12
N MET A 407 -4.92 -1.15 -3.19
CA MET A 407 -6.15 -0.40 -3.42
C MET A 407 -7.22 -0.78 -2.43
N SER A 408 -7.75 0.19 -1.68
CA SER A 408 -8.86 -0.07 -0.77
C SER A 408 -9.76 1.15 -0.55
N ALA A 409 -11.00 0.84 -0.13
CA ALA A 409 -11.89 1.80 0.49
C ALA A 409 -12.15 1.33 1.93
N LYS A 410 -11.58 2.05 2.90
CA LYS A 410 -11.63 1.72 4.33
C LYS A 410 -12.17 2.88 5.16
N VAL A 411 -12.58 2.58 6.38
CA VAL A 411 -12.78 3.59 7.42
C VAL A 411 -11.44 4.22 7.83
N PHE A 412 -11.48 5.42 8.40
CA PHE A 412 -10.29 6.10 8.88
C PHE A 412 -10.53 6.81 10.21
N ILE A 413 -9.47 6.98 10.99
CA ILE A 413 -9.43 7.73 12.25
C ILE A 413 -9.38 9.25 12.00
N ALA A 414 -9.49 10.03 13.08
CA ALA A 414 -9.51 11.48 13.03
C ALA A 414 -8.29 12.08 12.32
N ASP A 415 -7.09 11.53 12.54
CA ASP A 415 -5.85 12.00 11.91
C ASP A 415 -5.90 11.88 10.39
N LYS A 416 -6.45 10.79 9.87
CA LYS A 416 -6.63 10.62 8.43
C LYS A 416 -7.70 11.55 7.84
N LEU A 417 -8.64 12.02 8.67
CA LEU A 417 -9.58 13.09 8.26
C LEU A 417 -8.83 14.42 8.06
N VAL A 418 -7.86 14.73 8.93
CA VAL A 418 -6.98 15.90 8.74
C VAL A 418 -6.20 15.77 7.44
N MET A 419 -5.55 14.63 7.21
CA MET A 419 -4.86 14.35 5.94
C MET A 419 -5.79 14.48 4.73
N PHE A 420 -7.02 13.97 4.82
CA PHE A 420 -8.00 14.09 3.74
C PHE A 420 -8.26 15.57 3.38
N ILE A 421 -8.43 16.44 4.38
CA ILE A 421 -8.66 17.88 4.17
C ILE A 421 -7.41 18.54 3.56
N GLU A 422 -6.21 18.16 4.00
CA GLU A 422 -4.94 18.69 3.50
C GLU A 422 -4.71 18.34 2.03
N TYR A 423 -4.94 17.09 1.65
CA TYR A 423 -4.67 16.62 0.28
C TYR A 423 -5.80 16.88 -0.72
N LEU A 424 -7.04 17.09 -0.25
CA LEU A 424 -8.19 17.30 -1.12
C LEU A 424 -7.99 18.42 -2.16
N PRO A 425 -7.42 19.60 -1.86
CA PRO A 425 -7.20 20.65 -2.85
C PRO A 425 -6.25 20.25 -3.99
N TRP A 426 -5.22 19.44 -3.71
CA TRP A 426 -4.25 18.96 -4.71
C TRP A 426 -4.92 18.05 -5.73
N PHE A 427 -5.66 17.05 -5.25
CA PHE A 427 -6.40 16.15 -6.13
C PHE A 427 -7.58 16.85 -6.80
N MET A 428 -8.21 17.83 -6.15
CA MET A 428 -9.29 18.61 -6.75
C MET A 428 -8.79 19.42 -7.95
N PHE A 429 -7.62 20.04 -7.86
CA PHE A 429 -7.01 20.73 -8.99
C PHE A 429 -6.81 19.77 -10.18
N PHE A 430 -6.22 18.61 -9.93
CA PHE A 430 -6.03 17.59 -10.97
C PHE A 430 -7.35 17.14 -11.59
N MET A 431 -8.35 16.80 -10.77
CA MET A 431 -9.64 16.29 -11.25
C MET A 431 -10.43 17.33 -12.05
N VAL A 432 -10.32 18.61 -11.71
CA VAL A 432 -10.94 19.69 -12.49
C VAL A 432 -10.31 19.79 -13.89
N ILE A 433 -8.99 19.75 -13.98
CA ILE A 433 -8.30 19.80 -15.27
C ILE A 433 -8.56 18.53 -16.10
N GLN A 434 -8.51 17.35 -15.46
CA GLN A 434 -8.85 16.08 -16.11
C GLN A 434 -10.29 16.11 -16.65
N SER A 435 -11.24 16.60 -15.86
CA SER A 435 -12.64 16.72 -16.29
C SER A 435 -12.81 17.70 -17.45
N LEU A 436 -12.11 18.84 -17.40
CA LEU A 436 -12.11 19.82 -18.49
C LEU A 436 -11.62 19.17 -19.79
N VAL A 437 -10.43 18.60 -19.77
CA VAL A 437 -9.80 18.02 -20.98
C VAL A 437 -10.62 16.86 -21.55
N THR A 438 -11.07 15.95 -20.69
CA THR A 438 -11.85 14.76 -21.06
C THR A 438 -13.18 15.12 -21.72
N ASN A 439 -13.85 16.18 -21.24
CA ASN A 439 -15.20 16.53 -21.69
C ASN A 439 -15.24 17.62 -22.77
N THR A 440 -14.08 18.19 -23.12
CA THR A 440 -13.97 19.23 -24.15
C THR A 440 -13.03 18.85 -25.28
N SER A 441 -11.73 19.15 -25.20
CA SER A 441 -10.75 18.94 -26.28
C SER A 441 -10.66 17.50 -26.76
N ASN A 442 -10.90 16.57 -25.88
CA ASN A 442 -10.84 15.12 -26.14
C ASN A 442 -12.21 14.50 -26.43
N ARG A 443 -13.27 15.30 -26.52
CA ARG A 443 -14.62 14.86 -26.88
C ARG A 443 -14.88 15.13 -28.36
N ILE A 444 -14.46 14.18 -29.21
CA ILE A 444 -14.53 14.31 -30.67
C ILE A 444 -15.91 13.93 -31.19
N ALA A 445 -16.49 14.81 -32.00
CA ALA A 445 -17.78 14.59 -32.65
C ALA A 445 -17.75 13.36 -33.59
N GLY A 446 -18.76 12.49 -33.48
CA GLY A 446 -18.88 11.30 -34.30
C GLY A 446 -17.91 10.16 -33.97
N GLN A 447 -17.03 10.30 -32.97
CA GLN A 447 -16.09 9.27 -32.55
C GLN A 447 -16.73 8.31 -31.56
N LYS A 448 -17.07 7.09 -32.01
CA LYS A 448 -17.74 6.07 -31.18
C LYS A 448 -16.90 5.61 -29.98
N HIS A 449 -15.57 5.52 -30.13
CA HIS A 449 -14.64 5.03 -29.10
C HIS A 449 -13.97 6.15 -28.31
N ASN A 450 -14.58 7.33 -28.27
CA ASN A 450 -14.00 8.51 -27.67
C ASN A 450 -13.59 8.33 -26.18
N LEU A 451 -14.42 7.66 -25.39
CA LEU A 451 -14.13 7.38 -23.98
C LEU A 451 -12.92 6.43 -23.84
N LEU A 452 -12.86 5.39 -24.66
CA LEU A 452 -11.75 4.44 -24.68
C LEU A 452 -10.42 5.13 -25.04
N ILE A 453 -10.43 6.02 -26.03
CA ILE A 453 -9.24 6.80 -26.41
C ILE A 453 -8.76 7.66 -25.22
N ASN A 454 -9.68 8.27 -24.48
CA ASN A 454 -9.34 9.04 -23.27
C ASN A 454 -8.73 8.15 -22.18
N VAL A 455 -9.28 6.98 -21.95
CA VAL A 455 -8.75 6.03 -20.98
C VAL A 455 -7.34 5.59 -21.38
N ILE A 456 -7.18 5.09 -22.61
CA ILE A 456 -5.88 4.61 -23.11
C ILE A 456 -4.83 5.73 -23.05
N GLY A 457 -5.15 6.93 -23.54
CA GLY A 457 -4.21 8.04 -23.56
C GLY A 457 -3.71 8.46 -22.16
N ASN A 458 -4.55 8.36 -21.14
CA ASN A 458 -4.16 8.68 -19.76
C ASN A 458 -3.49 7.51 -19.01
N THR A 459 -3.68 6.26 -19.45
CA THR A 459 -3.18 5.08 -18.73
C THR A 459 -2.01 4.38 -19.41
N LEU A 460 -1.82 4.57 -20.71
CA LEU A 460 -0.79 3.85 -21.48
C LEU A 460 0.63 4.12 -20.97
N GLY A 461 0.95 5.34 -20.58
CA GLY A 461 2.27 5.67 -20.01
C GLY A 461 2.52 4.94 -18.70
N LEU A 462 1.51 4.85 -17.84
CA LEU A 462 1.59 4.09 -16.58
C LEU A 462 1.73 2.59 -16.85
N LEU A 463 0.96 2.06 -17.80
CA LEU A 463 1.06 0.65 -18.21
C LEU A 463 2.47 0.30 -18.70
N ILE A 464 3.07 1.16 -19.54
CA ILE A 464 4.43 0.96 -20.05
C ILE A 464 5.44 0.93 -18.91
N ILE A 465 5.32 1.86 -17.93
CA ILE A 465 6.18 1.86 -16.73
C ILE A 465 6.04 0.55 -15.96
N GLY A 466 4.81 0.14 -15.65
CA GLY A 466 4.55 -1.09 -14.89
C GLY A 466 5.07 -2.33 -15.62
N VAL A 467 4.76 -2.48 -16.90
CA VAL A 467 5.23 -3.61 -17.72
C VAL A 467 6.75 -3.63 -17.80
N PHE A 468 7.40 -2.49 -18.01
CA PHE A 468 8.86 -2.41 -18.02
C PHE A 468 9.46 -2.79 -16.67
N ALA A 469 8.95 -2.23 -15.56
CA ALA A 469 9.47 -2.48 -14.22
C ALA A 469 9.44 -3.97 -13.87
N TYR A 470 8.28 -4.62 -14.06
CA TYR A 470 8.14 -6.04 -13.73
C TYR A 470 8.81 -6.97 -14.74
N THR A 471 8.88 -6.61 -16.03
CA THR A 471 9.68 -7.38 -17.00
C THR A 471 11.15 -7.34 -16.62
N TYR A 472 11.66 -6.17 -16.26
CA TYR A 472 13.05 -6.04 -15.81
C TYR A 472 13.31 -6.87 -14.55
N LEU A 473 12.44 -6.73 -13.53
CA LEU A 473 12.54 -7.50 -12.29
C LEU A 473 12.55 -9.02 -12.53
N PHE A 474 11.61 -9.55 -13.31
CA PHE A 474 11.51 -10.99 -13.57
C PHE A 474 12.60 -11.54 -14.46
N THR A 475 13.28 -10.70 -15.23
CA THR A 475 14.40 -11.14 -16.11
C THR A 475 15.75 -11.00 -15.46
N THR A 476 15.94 -10.06 -14.53
CA THR A 476 17.23 -9.79 -13.89
C THR A 476 17.30 -10.20 -12.42
N GLY A 477 16.16 -10.50 -11.79
CA GLY A 477 16.05 -10.76 -10.35
C GLY A 477 16.05 -9.50 -9.47
N VAL A 478 16.30 -8.32 -10.02
CA VAL A 478 16.41 -7.06 -9.27
C VAL A 478 15.57 -5.94 -9.89
N SER A 479 15.18 -4.97 -9.10
CA SER A 479 14.47 -3.79 -9.60
C SER A 479 15.35 -2.91 -10.48
N PHE A 480 14.73 -2.22 -11.44
CA PHE A 480 15.46 -1.27 -12.29
C PHE A 480 16.18 -0.22 -11.42
N PRO A 481 17.53 -0.11 -11.48
CA PRO A 481 18.30 0.65 -10.49
C PRO A 481 17.88 2.13 -10.37
N ALA A 482 17.51 2.75 -11.50
CA ALA A 482 17.06 4.15 -11.48
C ALA A 482 15.74 4.36 -10.72
N TRP A 483 14.95 3.32 -10.47
CA TRP A 483 13.64 3.36 -9.81
C TRP A 483 13.62 2.68 -8.44
N ALA A 484 14.67 1.97 -8.05
CA ALA A 484 14.74 1.19 -6.82
C ALA A 484 14.36 2.00 -5.56
N SER A 485 14.81 3.24 -5.41
CA SER A 485 14.43 4.10 -4.27
C SER A 485 12.98 4.65 -4.31
N ALA A 486 12.18 4.28 -5.31
CA ALA A 486 10.77 4.66 -5.43
C ALA A 486 9.91 3.44 -5.80
N TRP A 487 10.39 2.24 -5.50
CA TRP A 487 9.77 0.98 -5.89
C TRP A 487 8.32 0.85 -5.42
N ASP A 488 8.03 1.24 -4.19
CA ASP A 488 6.71 1.24 -3.58
C ASP A 488 5.70 2.10 -4.35
N ARG A 489 6.16 3.22 -4.90
CA ARG A 489 5.37 4.14 -5.73
C ARG A 489 5.28 3.66 -7.18
N VAL A 490 6.32 2.99 -7.69
CA VAL A 490 6.28 2.32 -9.00
C VAL A 490 5.30 1.13 -8.97
N ALA A 491 5.26 0.36 -7.89
CA ALA A 491 4.26 -0.70 -7.71
C ALA A 491 2.81 -0.16 -7.75
N GLN A 492 2.59 1.08 -7.32
CA GLN A 492 1.27 1.71 -7.31
C GLN A 492 0.79 2.24 -8.68
N VAL A 493 1.58 2.13 -9.76
CA VAL A 493 1.13 2.57 -11.10
C VAL A 493 -0.11 1.81 -11.57
N PHE A 494 -0.26 0.53 -11.23
CA PHE A 494 -1.43 -0.27 -11.60
C PHE A 494 -2.70 0.17 -10.85
N PRO A 495 -2.73 0.30 -9.51
CA PRO A 495 -3.85 0.94 -8.82
C PRO A 495 -4.18 2.32 -9.37
N PHE A 496 -3.16 3.16 -9.63
CA PHE A 496 -3.35 4.50 -10.16
C PHE A 496 -3.98 4.50 -11.56
N MET A 497 -3.65 3.51 -12.38
CA MET A 497 -4.32 3.26 -13.67
C MET A 497 -5.81 3.00 -13.49
N LEU A 498 -6.21 2.17 -12.51
CA LEU A 498 -7.61 1.85 -12.23
C LEU A 498 -8.37 3.07 -11.71
N TYR A 499 -7.76 3.88 -10.84
CA TYR A 499 -8.33 5.17 -10.42
C TYR A 499 -8.54 6.10 -11.61
N THR A 500 -7.55 6.21 -12.49
CA THR A 500 -7.63 7.05 -13.69
C THR A 500 -8.75 6.60 -14.63
N LEU A 501 -8.88 5.31 -14.86
CA LEU A 501 -9.98 4.73 -15.64
C LEU A 501 -11.34 5.08 -15.03
N ALA A 502 -11.52 4.82 -13.75
CA ALA A 502 -12.78 5.08 -13.05
C ALA A 502 -13.16 6.57 -13.07
N THR A 503 -12.19 7.45 -12.78
CA THR A 503 -12.43 8.89 -12.73
C THR A 503 -12.79 9.49 -14.09
N ILE A 504 -12.21 8.99 -15.17
CA ILE A 504 -12.57 9.40 -16.55
C ILE A 504 -14.01 9.00 -16.86
N ILE A 505 -14.40 7.77 -16.52
CA ILE A 505 -15.78 7.28 -16.74
C ILE A 505 -16.78 8.09 -15.91
N ILE A 506 -16.53 8.25 -14.61
CA ILE A 506 -17.40 9.02 -13.70
C ILE A 506 -17.52 10.47 -14.18
N SER A 507 -16.40 11.11 -14.51
CA SER A 507 -16.37 12.49 -15.03
C SER A 507 -17.24 12.63 -16.28
N ARG A 508 -17.11 11.71 -17.24
CA ARG A 508 -17.91 11.72 -18.48
C ARG A 508 -19.39 11.52 -18.17
N ARG A 509 -19.76 10.57 -17.33
CA ARG A 509 -21.16 10.29 -16.95
C ARG A 509 -21.80 11.46 -16.24
N CYS A 510 -21.07 12.11 -15.33
CA CYS A 510 -21.53 13.34 -14.67
C CYS A 510 -21.72 14.48 -15.66
N PHE A 511 -20.77 14.67 -16.58
CA PHE A 511 -20.87 15.72 -17.62
C PHE A 511 -22.06 15.52 -18.55
N GLU A 512 -22.33 14.30 -18.99
CA GLU A 512 -23.46 13.95 -19.84
C GLU A 512 -24.82 14.21 -19.17
N LYS A 513 -24.86 14.28 -17.83
CA LYS A 513 -26.08 14.62 -17.09
C LYS A 513 -26.19 16.09 -16.71
N THR A 514 -25.07 16.73 -16.38
CA THR A 514 -25.09 18.08 -15.81
C THR A 514 -24.68 19.18 -16.79
N GLY A 515 -24.04 18.82 -17.90
CA GLY A 515 -23.43 19.82 -18.81
C GLY A 515 -22.24 20.56 -18.20
N SER A 516 -21.73 20.08 -17.06
CA SER A 516 -20.73 20.75 -16.23
C SER A 516 -19.54 19.85 -15.94
N ILE A 517 -18.34 20.41 -15.98
CA ILE A 517 -17.10 19.71 -15.60
C ILE A 517 -16.98 19.55 -14.07
N TRP A 518 -17.65 20.41 -13.28
CA TRP A 518 -17.46 20.53 -11.84
C TRP A 518 -17.95 19.32 -11.06
N THR A 519 -19.14 18.81 -11.40
CA THR A 519 -19.79 17.73 -10.62
C THR A 519 -18.92 16.47 -10.60
N GLY A 520 -18.48 16.00 -11.75
CA GLY A 520 -17.61 14.81 -11.84
C GLY A 520 -16.24 15.04 -11.23
N ALA A 521 -15.69 16.25 -11.40
CA ALA A 521 -14.39 16.61 -10.81
C ALA A 521 -14.44 16.54 -9.28
N PHE A 522 -15.43 17.17 -8.65
CA PHE A 522 -15.55 17.17 -7.18
C PHE A 522 -15.83 15.78 -6.62
N VAL A 523 -16.74 15.02 -7.23
CA VAL A 523 -17.01 13.62 -6.82
C VAL A 523 -15.73 12.78 -6.86
N ASN A 524 -14.99 12.84 -7.96
CA ASN A 524 -13.73 12.11 -8.09
C ASN A 524 -12.69 12.56 -7.05
N SER A 525 -12.60 13.87 -6.78
CA SER A 525 -11.65 14.40 -5.80
C SER A 525 -11.89 13.83 -4.42
N PHE A 526 -13.12 13.81 -3.94
CA PHE A 526 -13.47 13.27 -2.62
C PHE A 526 -13.14 11.79 -2.52
N ILE A 527 -13.58 10.99 -3.49
CA ILE A 527 -13.41 9.53 -3.46
C ILE A 527 -11.93 9.14 -3.57
N VAL A 528 -11.20 9.72 -4.54
CA VAL A 528 -9.78 9.37 -4.74
C VAL A 528 -8.92 9.83 -3.57
N THR A 529 -9.16 11.03 -3.03
CA THR A 529 -8.43 11.49 -1.84
C THR A 529 -8.65 10.55 -0.67
N MET A 530 -9.89 10.13 -0.40
CA MET A 530 -10.19 9.16 0.65
C MET A 530 -9.41 7.85 0.43
N MET A 531 -9.49 7.28 -0.78
CA MET A 531 -8.86 6.00 -1.06
C MET A 531 -7.33 6.06 -0.93
N LEU A 532 -6.70 7.15 -1.36
CA LEU A 532 -5.26 7.32 -1.23
C LEU A 532 -4.84 7.50 0.24
N VAL A 533 -5.55 8.33 0.99
CA VAL A 533 -5.23 8.60 2.40
C VAL A 533 -5.45 7.37 3.28
N THR A 534 -6.50 6.57 3.04
CA THR A 534 -6.75 5.36 3.84
C THR A 534 -5.78 4.22 3.54
N ASN A 535 -5.08 4.25 2.41
CA ASN A 535 -4.10 3.23 1.99
C ASN A 535 -2.66 3.54 2.39
N THR A 536 -2.43 4.54 3.23
CA THR A 536 -1.08 4.97 3.60
C THR A 536 -0.91 5.04 5.11
N SER A 537 0.34 5.00 5.57
CA SER A 537 0.70 5.29 6.94
C SER A 537 0.49 6.77 7.28
N ASN A 538 0.29 7.05 8.56
CA ASN A 538 0.16 8.39 9.11
C ASN A 538 1.22 8.57 10.21
N PHE A 539 2.20 9.39 9.96
CA PHE A 539 3.22 9.78 10.95
C PHE A 539 2.92 11.16 11.53
N TYR A 540 1.66 11.46 11.71
CA TYR A 540 1.21 12.74 12.24
C TYR A 540 1.61 12.87 13.71
N LEU A 541 2.39 13.90 14.02
CA LEU A 541 2.67 14.29 15.40
C LEU A 541 1.44 15.06 15.93
N LEU A 542 0.62 14.39 16.69
CA LEU A 542 -0.31 15.06 17.60
C LEU A 542 0.56 15.66 18.72
N GLY A 543 0.97 16.91 18.53
CA GLY A 543 1.72 17.67 19.51
C GLY A 543 0.84 18.16 20.64
#